data_e018fad1945d087dd3a3ce383538d588
#
_entry.id   e018fad1945d087dd3a3ce383538d588
#
_cell.length_a   1.000
_cell.length_b   1.000
_cell.length_c   1.000
_cell.angle_alpha   90.00
_cell.angle_beta   90.00
_cell.angle_gamma   90.00
#
_symmetry.space_group_name_H-M   'P 1'
#
loop_
_entity.id
_entity.type
_entity.pdbx_description
1 polymer ?
#
loop_
_entity_poly.entity_id
_entity_poly.type
_entity_poly.pdbx_seq_one_letter_code
_entity_poly.pdbx_strand_id
1 'polypeptide(L)'
;MIKKLFFGAALFVALSSAAFAQNSNTNAGGAPSGRPRTPVRTTPTPAPTQTPTPAPARTARRGTASSSADSAQSRAVRDAFDSLVVGIRRADAPAVMALYWDSAQLSVFNNNGTVTRGFDQVRSNRESLYSKVSDVKLDVRDVRVKTLGPTAALVTCLWDQTQTANGQPEHATGRLTVVYQKVGADWKIVHTHTSPDHPSPSNLLPSERTTDAEATRPPAKP
;
A
#
# COMPACT_ATOMS: atom_id res chain seq x y z
N MET A 1 -45.54 7.91 40.37
CA MET A 1 -44.51 8.76 39.72
C MET A 1 -43.14 8.31 40.22
N ILE A 2 -42.42 7.50 39.44
CA ILE A 2 -41.09 6.98 39.80
C ILE A 2 -40.13 7.55 38.79
N LYS A 3 -39.27 8.48 39.22
CA LYS A 3 -38.17 9.04 38.43
C LYS A 3 -37.05 8.03 38.32
N LYS A 4 -36.78 7.51 37.12
CA LYS A 4 -35.60 6.71 36.82
C LYS A 4 -34.41 7.63 36.64
N LEU A 5 -33.46 7.56 37.56
CA LEU A 5 -32.12 8.15 37.43
C LEU A 5 -31.30 7.29 36.44
N PHE A 6 -30.86 7.89 35.35
CA PHE A 6 -29.82 7.31 34.49
C PHE A 6 -28.46 7.64 35.10
N PHE A 7 -27.76 6.64 35.63
CA PHE A 7 -26.35 6.73 35.97
C PHE A 7 -25.55 6.36 34.70
N GLY A 8 -24.91 7.34 34.10
CA GLY A 8 -23.94 7.14 33.07
C GLY A 8 -22.61 6.70 33.69
N ALA A 9 -22.25 5.42 33.51
CA ALA A 9 -20.91 4.94 33.84
C ALA A 9 -19.99 5.20 32.65
N ALA A 10 -19.14 6.24 32.73
CA ALA A 10 -18.04 6.45 31.85
C ALA A 10 -16.93 5.45 32.20
N LEU A 11 -16.75 4.45 31.36
CA LEU A 11 -15.65 3.49 31.49
C LEU A 11 -14.40 4.08 30.83
N PHE A 12 -13.51 4.66 31.63
CA PHE A 12 -12.16 5.02 31.22
C PHE A 12 -11.34 3.74 31.04
N VAL A 13 -11.06 3.38 29.78
CA VAL A 13 -10.05 2.39 29.48
C VAL A 13 -8.70 3.09 29.47
N ALA A 14 -7.90 2.85 30.52
CA ALA A 14 -6.52 3.29 30.61
C ALA A 14 -5.68 2.48 29.59
N LEU A 15 -5.20 3.13 28.55
CA LEU A 15 -4.16 2.57 27.67
C LEU A 15 -2.83 2.62 28.41
N SER A 16 -2.32 1.46 28.78
CA SER A 16 -0.96 1.28 29.27
C SER A 16 0.02 1.53 28.11
N SER A 17 0.78 2.62 28.22
CA SER A 17 1.87 2.95 27.29
C SER A 17 3.05 2.02 27.55
N ALA A 18 3.25 1.00 26.71
CA ALA A 18 4.51 0.26 26.67
C ALA A 18 5.53 1.10 25.90
N ALA A 19 6.54 1.59 26.60
CA ALA A 19 7.69 2.27 26.04
C ALA A 19 8.54 1.26 25.23
N PHE A 20 8.61 1.42 23.92
CA PHE A 20 9.57 0.71 23.08
C PHE A 20 10.85 1.55 22.95
N ALA A 21 11.95 0.92 23.33
CA ALA A 21 13.30 1.45 23.25
C ALA A 21 13.66 1.81 21.81
N GLN A 22 14.10 3.04 21.58
CA GLN A 22 14.71 3.49 20.34
C GLN A 22 16.09 2.84 20.19
N ASN A 23 16.26 2.07 19.13
CA ASN A 23 17.59 1.58 18.74
C ASN A 23 18.27 2.65 17.87
N SER A 24 19.16 3.41 18.49
CA SER A 24 19.99 4.42 17.82
C SER A 24 21.15 3.71 17.12
N ASN A 25 21.12 3.58 15.81
CA ASN A 25 22.25 3.09 15.02
C ASN A 25 23.09 4.29 14.56
N THR A 26 24.11 4.65 15.32
CA THR A 26 25.13 5.62 14.94
C THR A 26 26.20 4.93 14.11
N ASN A 27 26.17 5.12 12.80
CA ASN A 27 27.25 4.72 11.90
C ASN A 27 28.14 5.93 11.63
N ALA A 28 29.22 6.06 12.41
CA ALA A 28 30.32 6.95 12.13
C ALA A 28 31.30 6.21 11.21
N GLY A 29 31.31 6.53 9.92
CA GLY A 29 32.24 6.03 8.92
C GLY A 29 33.11 7.15 8.37
N GLY A 30 34.43 7.07 8.65
CA GLY A 30 35.41 8.03 8.29
C GLY A 30 35.65 8.23 6.79
N ALA A 31 35.99 9.45 6.42
CA ALA A 31 36.43 9.83 5.09
C ALA A 31 37.88 9.43 4.83
N PRO A 32 38.24 8.95 3.62
CA PRO A 32 39.60 8.98 3.15
C PRO A 32 39.85 10.16 2.23
N SER A 33 40.80 10.98 2.57
CA SER A 33 41.41 12.02 1.73
C SER A 33 42.15 11.39 0.55
N GLY A 34 41.71 11.67 -0.68
CA GLY A 34 42.40 11.30 -1.93
C GLY A 34 42.75 12.53 -2.75
N ARG A 35 44.05 12.69 -3.02
CA ARG A 35 44.71 13.74 -3.82
C ARG A 35 44.16 13.82 -5.24
N PRO A 36 44.15 15.02 -5.87
CA PRO A 36 43.76 15.17 -7.27
C PRO A 36 44.87 14.70 -8.21
N ARG A 37 44.51 13.83 -9.14
CA ARG A 37 45.37 13.46 -10.30
C ARG A 37 44.96 14.30 -11.48
N THR A 38 45.93 15.01 -12.07
CA THR A 38 45.88 15.74 -13.34
C THR A 38 45.53 14.79 -14.50
N PRO A 39 44.69 15.19 -15.45
CA PRO A 39 44.42 14.37 -16.64
C PRO A 39 45.51 14.56 -17.70
N VAL A 40 46.10 13.45 -18.11
CA VAL A 40 46.96 13.38 -19.29
C VAL A 40 46.06 13.36 -20.53
N ARG A 41 46.30 14.37 -21.40
CA ARG A 41 45.63 14.52 -22.68
C ARG A 41 46.28 13.57 -23.68
N THR A 42 45.61 12.50 -24.09
CA THR A 42 45.98 11.66 -25.22
C THR A 42 45.11 12.01 -26.43
N THR A 43 45.79 12.37 -27.51
CA THR A 43 45.20 12.69 -28.83
C THR A 43 44.68 11.39 -29.47
N PRO A 44 43.45 11.32 -29.98
CA PRO A 44 42.99 10.14 -30.69
C PRO A 44 43.51 10.10 -32.13
N THR A 45 44.11 8.96 -32.51
CA THR A 45 44.41 8.57 -33.89
C THR A 45 43.11 8.23 -34.61
N PRO A 46 42.89 8.69 -35.89
CA PRO A 46 41.68 8.36 -36.63
C PRO A 46 41.68 6.89 -37.05
N ALA A 47 40.62 6.17 -36.70
CA ALA A 47 40.32 4.81 -37.12
C ALA A 47 39.71 4.79 -38.55
N PRO A 48 39.95 3.73 -39.35
CA PRO A 48 39.44 3.63 -40.71
C PRO A 48 37.92 3.46 -40.76
N THR A 49 37.29 4.19 -41.67
CA THR A 49 35.87 4.14 -42.01
C THR A 49 35.47 2.75 -42.51
N GLN A 50 34.70 2.01 -41.73
CA GLN A 50 34.04 0.78 -42.18
C GLN A 50 32.65 1.13 -42.72
N THR A 51 32.39 0.74 -43.96
CA THR A 51 31.09 0.81 -44.63
C THR A 51 30.07 -0.05 -43.90
N PRO A 52 28.88 0.43 -43.53
CA PRO A 52 27.89 -0.37 -42.85
C PRO A 52 27.24 -1.40 -43.76
N THR A 53 27.44 -2.68 -43.48
CA THR A 53 26.66 -3.78 -44.04
C THR A 53 25.23 -3.71 -43.48
N PRO A 54 24.17 -3.79 -44.32
CA PRO A 54 22.79 -3.77 -43.81
C PRO A 54 22.50 -5.02 -43.01
N ALA A 55 22.18 -4.84 -41.75
CA ALA A 55 21.71 -5.91 -40.87
C ALA A 55 20.29 -6.37 -41.27
N PRO A 56 19.99 -7.69 -41.25
CA PRO A 56 18.67 -8.18 -41.60
C PRO A 56 17.66 -7.71 -40.58
N ALA A 57 16.51 -7.22 -41.08
CA ALA A 57 15.36 -6.79 -40.27
C ALA A 57 14.84 -7.90 -39.39
N ARG A 58 15.16 -7.85 -38.08
CA ARG A 58 14.62 -8.71 -37.02
C ARG A 58 13.75 -7.90 -36.08
N THR A 59 12.65 -7.40 -36.62
CA THR A 59 11.69 -6.64 -35.78
C THR A 59 10.28 -6.90 -36.22
N ALA A 60 9.61 -7.92 -35.67
CA ALA A 60 8.14 -7.97 -35.62
C ALA A 60 7.53 -9.04 -34.71
N ARG A 61 8.27 -9.73 -33.81
CA ARG A 61 7.67 -10.78 -32.96
C ARG A 61 7.76 -10.56 -31.44
N ARG A 62 8.42 -9.50 -30.98
CA ARG A 62 8.61 -9.27 -29.55
C ARG A 62 7.46 -8.50 -28.87
N GLY A 63 6.66 -7.77 -29.63
CA GLY A 63 5.59 -6.92 -29.08
C GLY A 63 4.33 -7.68 -28.64
N THR A 64 3.92 -8.73 -29.39
CA THR A 64 2.66 -9.43 -29.12
C THR A 64 2.73 -10.41 -27.96
N ALA A 65 3.87 -11.06 -27.74
CA ALA A 65 4.05 -12.00 -26.61
C ALA A 65 4.17 -11.27 -25.29
N SER A 66 4.78 -10.08 -25.25
CA SER A 66 4.89 -9.24 -24.06
C SER A 66 3.53 -8.71 -23.63
N SER A 67 2.72 -8.18 -24.55
CA SER A 67 1.39 -7.64 -24.24
C SER A 67 0.39 -8.71 -23.74
N SER A 68 0.49 -9.93 -24.25
CA SER A 68 -0.36 -11.03 -23.79
C SER A 68 0.02 -11.55 -22.38
N ALA A 69 1.33 -11.62 -22.10
CA ALA A 69 1.83 -11.98 -20.78
C ALA A 69 1.47 -10.94 -19.73
N ASP A 70 1.63 -9.64 -20.03
CA ASP A 70 1.24 -8.54 -19.16
C ASP A 70 -0.26 -8.54 -18.87
N SER A 71 -1.10 -8.86 -19.87
CA SER A 71 -2.56 -8.97 -19.69
C SER A 71 -2.96 -10.17 -18.83
N ALA A 72 -2.28 -11.32 -18.95
CA ALA A 72 -2.53 -12.50 -18.12
C ALA A 72 -2.10 -12.27 -16.68
N GLN A 73 -0.95 -11.63 -16.47
CA GLN A 73 -0.44 -11.24 -15.18
C GLN A 73 -1.37 -10.25 -14.46
N SER A 74 -1.82 -9.22 -15.17
CA SER A 74 -2.76 -8.22 -14.63
C SER A 74 -4.07 -8.87 -14.20
N ARG A 75 -4.58 -9.86 -14.96
CA ARG A 75 -5.78 -10.62 -14.55
C ARG A 75 -5.54 -11.41 -13.27
N ALA A 76 -4.43 -12.17 -13.19
CA ALA A 76 -4.12 -12.95 -12.00
C ALA A 76 -3.97 -12.08 -10.74
N VAL A 77 -3.37 -10.89 -10.86
CA VAL A 77 -3.29 -9.92 -9.76
C VAL A 77 -4.67 -9.36 -9.41
N ARG A 78 -5.51 -9.10 -10.42
CA ARG A 78 -6.88 -8.65 -10.20
C ARG A 78 -7.71 -9.70 -9.47
N ASP A 79 -7.60 -10.97 -9.84
CA ASP A 79 -8.30 -12.08 -9.19
C ASP A 79 -7.87 -12.24 -7.73
N ALA A 80 -6.56 -12.06 -7.44
CA ALA A 80 -6.03 -12.05 -6.07
C ALA A 80 -6.58 -10.87 -5.26
N PHE A 81 -6.71 -9.69 -5.86
CA PHE A 81 -7.31 -8.51 -5.23
C PHE A 81 -8.82 -8.71 -4.99
N ASP A 82 -9.56 -9.24 -5.94
CA ASP A 82 -10.99 -9.52 -5.77
C ASP A 82 -11.23 -10.56 -4.67
N SER A 83 -10.34 -11.55 -4.52
CA SER A 83 -10.34 -12.51 -3.41
C SER A 83 -10.11 -11.83 -2.06
N LEU A 84 -9.22 -10.83 -1.98
CA LEU A 84 -9.00 -10.02 -0.78
C LEU A 84 -10.29 -9.28 -0.39
N VAL A 85 -10.95 -8.63 -1.35
CA VAL A 85 -12.21 -7.89 -1.11
C VAL A 85 -13.30 -8.84 -0.60
N VAL A 86 -13.43 -10.03 -1.19
CA VAL A 86 -14.39 -11.06 -0.73
C VAL A 86 -14.10 -11.51 0.70
N GLY A 87 -12.83 -11.78 1.03
CA GLY A 87 -12.42 -12.16 2.38
C GLY A 87 -12.72 -11.08 3.42
N ILE A 88 -12.47 -9.81 3.08
CA ILE A 88 -12.79 -8.66 3.96
C ILE A 88 -14.31 -8.56 4.19
N ARG A 89 -15.12 -8.64 3.15
CA ARG A 89 -16.59 -8.58 3.24
C ARG A 89 -17.18 -9.68 4.15
N ARG A 90 -16.52 -10.84 4.20
CA ARG A 90 -16.92 -11.96 5.05
C ARG A 90 -16.33 -11.90 6.46
N ALA A 91 -15.49 -10.93 6.76
CA ALA A 91 -14.66 -10.89 7.96
C ALA A 91 -13.92 -12.23 8.19
N ASP A 92 -13.44 -12.85 7.10
CA ASP A 92 -12.75 -14.14 7.11
C ASP A 92 -11.24 -13.92 7.22
N ALA A 93 -10.73 -13.92 8.47
CA ALA A 93 -9.31 -13.70 8.71
C ALA A 93 -8.41 -14.77 8.06
N PRO A 94 -8.70 -16.08 8.15
CA PRO A 94 -7.94 -17.10 7.42
C PRO A 94 -7.89 -16.87 5.91
N ALA A 95 -9.03 -16.59 5.26
CA ALA A 95 -9.08 -16.35 3.82
C ALA A 95 -8.29 -15.11 3.41
N VAL A 96 -8.38 -14.02 4.19
CA VAL A 96 -7.61 -12.81 3.96
C VAL A 96 -6.12 -13.07 4.14
N MET A 97 -5.71 -13.72 5.23
CA MET A 97 -4.31 -13.97 5.54
C MET A 97 -3.64 -14.95 4.57
N ALA A 98 -4.38 -15.85 3.95
CA ALA A 98 -3.86 -16.72 2.90
C ALA A 98 -3.33 -15.96 1.67
N LEU A 99 -3.77 -14.72 1.46
CA LEU A 99 -3.32 -13.86 0.37
C LEU A 99 -2.06 -13.06 0.71
N TYR A 100 -1.69 -12.96 1.97
CA TYR A 100 -0.50 -12.25 2.42
C TYR A 100 0.75 -13.13 2.36
N TRP A 101 1.88 -12.50 2.14
CA TRP A 101 3.17 -13.16 2.21
C TRP A 101 3.52 -13.47 3.67
N ASP A 102 3.75 -14.75 3.96
CA ASP A 102 4.19 -15.20 5.28
C ASP A 102 5.67 -14.85 5.47
N SER A 103 5.91 -13.66 6.00
CA SER A 103 7.26 -13.11 6.19
C SER A 103 7.31 -12.07 7.29
N ALA A 104 8.42 -12.03 8.02
CA ALA A 104 8.72 -10.95 8.95
C ALA A 104 8.89 -9.58 8.26
N GLN A 105 9.11 -9.55 6.93
CA GLN A 105 9.26 -8.32 6.14
C GLN A 105 7.92 -7.73 5.69
N LEU A 106 6.80 -8.44 5.89
CA LEU A 106 5.47 -7.91 5.61
C LEU A 106 5.25 -6.61 6.37
N SER A 107 4.77 -5.56 5.69
CA SER A 107 4.44 -4.28 6.32
C SER A 107 3.06 -3.79 5.89
N VAL A 108 2.30 -3.29 6.87
CA VAL A 108 0.95 -2.76 6.69
C VAL A 108 0.88 -1.37 7.30
N PHE A 109 0.56 -0.37 6.50
CA PHE A 109 0.26 0.99 6.95
C PHE A 109 -1.26 1.12 7.07
N ASN A 110 -1.72 1.25 8.29
CA ASN A 110 -3.13 1.21 8.62
C ASN A 110 -3.79 2.59 8.46
N ASN A 111 -5.08 2.58 8.22
CA ASN A 111 -5.91 3.78 8.05
C ASN A 111 -5.87 4.76 9.25
N ASN A 112 -5.58 4.25 10.44
CA ASN A 112 -5.43 5.04 11.67
C ASN A 112 -4.02 5.60 11.89
N GLY A 113 -3.12 5.49 10.89
CA GLY A 113 -1.75 5.98 10.95
C GLY A 113 -0.75 5.04 11.64
N THR A 114 -1.20 3.88 12.15
CA THR A 114 -0.29 2.89 12.75
C THR A 114 0.40 2.03 11.69
N VAL A 115 1.55 1.47 12.04
CA VAL A 115 2.30 0.53 11.19
C VAL A 115 2.37 -0.83 11.87
N THR A 116 1.94 -1.87 11.15
CA THR A 116 2.07 -3.26 11.59
C THR A 116 3.15 -3.95 10.76
N ARG A 117 4.06 -4.68 11.39
CA ARG A 117 5.16 -5.42 10.74
C ARG A 117 5.09 -6.91 11.09
N GLY A 118 5.45 -7.74 10.09
CA GLY A 118 5.49 -9.20 10.21
C GLY A 118 4.11 -9.85 10.08
N PHE A 119 4.11 -11.02 9.45
CA PHE A 119 2.89 -11.77 9.15
C PHE A 119 2.07 -12.12 10.39
N ASP A 120 2.73 -12.61 11.45
CA ASP A 120 2.04 -13.04 12.68
C ASP A 120 1.32 -11.90 13.37
N GLN A 121 1.93 -10.70 13.40
CA GLN A 121 1.30 -9.54 14.00
C GLN A 121 0.11 -9.06 13.16
N VAL A 122 0.24 -9.07 11.83
CA VAL A 122 -0.86 -8.72 10.92
C VAL A 122 -2.01 -9.70 11.09
N ARG A 123 -1.72 -11.01 11.18
CA ARG A 123 -2.71 -12.07 11.42
C ARG A 123 -3.45 -11.86 12.74
N SER A 124 -2.72 -11.71 13.84
CA SER A 124 -3.30 -11.50 15.17
C SER A 124 -4.21 -10.26 15.21
N ASN A 125 -3.77 -9.15 14.62
CA ASN A 125 -4.58 -7.93 14.52
C ASN A 125 -5.86 -8.17 13.70
N ARG A 126 -5.76 -8.92 12.60
CA ARG A 126 -6.90 -9.22 11.72
C ARG A 126 -7.93 -10.13 12.40
N GLU A 127 -7.48 -11.18 13.06
CA GLU A 127 -8.32 -12.08 13.84
C GLU A 127 -9.04 -11.34 14.98
N SER A 128 -8.30 -10.51 15.73
CA SER A 128 -8.88 -9.69 16.80
C SER A 128 -9.89 -8.67 16.29
N LEU A 129 -9.68 -8.06 15.11
CA LEU A 129 -10.62 -7.13 14.52
C LEU A 129 -11.89 -7.86 14.06
N TYR A 130 -11.74 -8.94 13.31
CA TYR A 130 -12.86 -9.65 12.69
C TYR A 130 -13.75 -10.37 13.69
N SER A 131 -13.22 -10.73 14.89
CA SER A 131 -14.05 -11.25 15.97
C SER A 131 -15.02 -10.23 16.58
N LYS A 132 -14.86 -8.94 16.28
CA LYS A 132 -15.63 -7.83 16.87
C LYS A 132 -16.54 -7.11 15.87
N VAL A 133 -16.46 -7.47 14.61
CA VAL A 133 -17.24 -6.82 13.54
C VAL A 133 -18.23 -7.76 12.89
N SER A 134 -19.34 -7.20 12.43
CA SER A 134 -20.37 -7.86 11.62
C SER A 134 -20.87 -6.92 10.52
N ASP A 135 -21.69 -7.43 9.61
CA ASP A 135 -22.36 -6.67 8.55
C ASP A 135 -21.40 -5.84 7.68
N VAL A 136 -20.20 -6.39 7.43
CA VAL A 136 -19.17 -5.69 6.66
C VAL A 136 -19.60 -5.56 5.22
N LYS A 137 -19.75 -4.31 4.76
CA LYS A 137 -19.95 -3.94 3.37
C LYS A 137 -18.74 -3.13 2.93
N LEU A 138 -18.10 -3.55 1.86
CA LEU A 138 -16.92 -2.90 1.31
C LEU A 138 -17.16 -2.68 -0.18
N ASP A 139 -17.25 -1.46 -0.61
CA ASP A 139 -17.25 -1.07 -2.02
C ASP A 139 -15.87 -0.56 -2.43
N VAL A 140 -15.40 -1.04 -3.58
CA VAL A 140 -14.14 -0.59 -4.16
C VAL A 140 -14.37 0.02 -5.53
N ARG A 141 -13.78 1.19 -5.77
CA ARG A 141 -13.93 1.96 -7.00
C ARG A 141 -12.57 2.34 -7.56
N ASP A 142 -12.51 2.64 -8.84
CA ASP A 142 -11.29 3.05 -9.55
C ASP A 142 -10.12 2.08 -9.34
N VAL A 143 -10.41 0.78 -9.41
CA VAL A 143 -9.40 -0.26 -9.22
C VAL A 143 -8.47 -0.30 -10.42
N ARG A 144 -7.21 0.00 -10.19
CA ARG A 144 -6.15 0.00 -11.21
C ARG A 144 -5.08 -1.01 -10.85
N VAL A 145 -4.76 -1.87 -11.79
CA VAL A 145 -3.65 -2.83 -11.70
C VAL A 145 -2.52 -2.36 -12.59
N LYS A 146 -1.31 -2.29 -12.05
CA LYS A 146 -0.09 -1.98 -12.79
C LYS A 146 0.96 -3.05 -12.51
N THR A 147 1.37 -3.76 -13.55
CA THR A 147 2.51 -4.69 -13.49
C THR A 147 3.83 -3.92 -13.41
N LEU A 148 4.74 -4.39 -12.58
CA LEU A 148 6.07 -3.81 -12.33
C LEU A 148 7.15 -4.85 -12.66
N GLY A 149 7.09 -5.40 -13.88
CA GLY A 149 7.91 -6.52 -14.30
C GLY A 149 7.24 -7.88 -14.02
N PRO A 150 7.96 -9.00 -14.18
CA PRO A 150 7.35 -10.33 -14.19
C PRO A 150 6.91 -10.85 -12.81
N THR A 151 7.40 -10.25 -11.73
CA THR A 151 7.21 -10.77 -10.36
C THR A 151 6.63 -9.76 -9.38
N ALA A 152 6.33 -8.54 -9.81
CA ALA A 152 5.74 -7.52 -8.95
C ALA A 152 4.57 -6.81 -9.63
N ALA A 153 3.61 -6.37 -8.83
CA ALA A 153 2.48 -5.57 -9.30
C ALA A 153 1.96 -4.65 -8.19
N LEU A 154 1.30 -3.58 -8.62
CA LEU A 154 0.64 -2.60 -7.78
C LEU A 154 -0.85 -2.59 -8.09
N VAL A 155 -1.67 -2.57 -7.05
CA VAL A 155 -3.10 -2.28 -7.14
C VAL A 155 -3.41 -1.04 -6.32
N THR A 156 -4.15 -0.10 -6.91
CA THR A 156 -4.70 1.06 -6.20
C THR A 156 -6.20 1.10 -6.36
N CYS A 157 -6.91 1.57 -5.35
CA CYS A 157 -8.35 1.82 -5.43
C CYS A 157 -8.80 2.87 -4.41
N LEU A 158 -10.02 3.35 -4.61
CA LEU A 158 -10.81 4.01 -3.59
C LEU A 158 -11.69 2.97 -2.91
N TRP A 159 -11.90 3.10 -1.60
CA TRP A 159 -12.74 2.19 -0.84
C TRP A 159 -13.75 2.96 0.01
N ASP A 160 -14.90 2.32 0.23
CA ASP A 160 -15.99 2.77 1.09
C ASP A 160 -16.45 1.56 1.90
N GLN A 161 -16.34 1.61 3.22
CA GLN A 161 -16.66 0.50 4.10
C GLN A 161 -17.62 0.93 5.20
N THR A 162 -18.70 0.14 5.34
CA THR A 162 -19.57 0.18 6.51
C THR A 162 -19.52 -1.16 7.23
N GLN A 163 -19.65 -1.13 8.55
CA GLN A 163 -19.67 -2.32 9.39
C GLN A 163 -20.34 -2.02 10.71
N THR A 164 -20.66 -3.06 11.47
CA THR A 164 -21.04 -2.95 12.87
C THR A 164 -19.87 -3.44 13.72
N ALA A 165 -19.33 -2.60 14.61
CA ALA A 165 -18.27 -2.96 15.54
C ALA A 165 -18.73 -2.80 16.98
N ASN A 166 -18.62 -3.86 17.79
CA ASN A 166 -19.11 -3.87 19.17
C ASN A 166 -20.58 -3.37 19.30
N GLY A 167 -21.43 -3.69 18.32
CA GLY A 167 -22.83 -3.27 18.26
C GLY A 167 -23.07 -1.83 17.83
N GLN A 168 -22.03 -1.09 17.41
CA GLN A 168 -22.14 0.27 16.89
C GLN A 168 -21.85 0.32 15.40
N PRO A 169 -22.66 1.03 14.60
CA PRO A 169 -22.39 1.20 13.18
C PRO A 169 -21.17 2.09 12.98
N GLU A 170 -20.30 1.71 12.06
CA GLU A 170 -19.11 2.47 11.64
C GLU A 170 -19.12 2.65 10.14
N HIS A 171 -18.59 3.79 9.68
CA HIS A 171 -18.39 4.10 8.27
C HIS A 171 -17.05 4.82 8.08
N ALA A 172 -16.29 4.40 7.06
CA ALA A 172 -15.07 5.06 6.66
C ALA A 172 -14.86 4.94 5.16
N THR A 173 -14.16 5.93 4.59
CA THR A 173 -13.75 5.96 3.19
C THR A 173 -12.27 6.27 3.09
N GLY A 174 -11.64 5.88 1.98
CA GLY A 174 -10.22 6.15 1.81
C GLY A 174 -9.62 5.60 0.53
N ARG A 175 -8.30 5.56 0.55
CA ARG A 175 -7.45 5.08 -0.54
C ARG A 175 -6.68 3.87 -0.08
N LEU A 176 -6.52 2.91 -0.97
CA LEU A 176 -5.75 1.69 -0.72
C LEU A 176 -4.71 1.51 -1.82
N THR A 177 -3.49 1.21 -1.39
CA THR A 177 -2.42 0.72 -2.25
C THR A 177 -2.02 -0.68 -1.75
N VAL A 178 -1.96 -1.64 -2.66
CA VAL A 178 -1.51 -3.01 -2.40
C VAL A 178 -0.36 -3.34 -3.32
N VAL A 179 0.76 -3.77 -2.74
CA VAL A 179 1.90 -4.28 -3.50
C VAL A 179 1.87 -5.81 -3.45
N TYR A 180 1.87 -6.39 -4.63
CA TYR A 180 1.92 -7.83 -4.83
C TYR A 180 3.30 -8.27 -5.30
N GLN A 181 3.74 -9.42 -4.82
CA GLN A 181 4.91 -10.14 -5.29
C GLN A 181 4.52 -11.56 -5.66
N LYS A 182 5.10 -12.08 -6.74
CA LYS A 182 4.92 -13.48 -7.11
C LYS A 182 5.83 -14.36 -6.25
N VAL A 183 5.22 -15.23 -5.46
CA VAL A 183 5.90 -16.18 -4.56
C VAL A 183 5.51 -17.58 -5.01
N GLY A 184 6.44 -18.29 -5.65
CA GLY A 184 6.12 -19.54 -6.35
C GLY A 184 5.15 -19.29 -7.50
N ALA A 185 3.99 -19.94 -7.47
CA ALA A 185 2.91 -19.77 -8.44
C ALA A 185 1.95 -18.62 -8.09
N ASP A 186 1.92 -18.17 -6.84
CA ASP A 186 0.90 -17.28 -6.29
C ASP A 186 1.33 -15.81 -6.26
N TRP A 187 0.34 -14.92 -6.37
CA TRP A 187 0.50 -13.51 -6.07
C TRP A 187 0.19 -13.27 -4.60
N LYS A 188 1.21 -12.86 -3.82
CA LYS A 188 1.09 -12.58 -2.38
C LYS A 188 1.23 -11.09 -2.10
N ILE A 189 0.47 -10.60 -1.15
CA ILE A 189 0.53 -9.21 -0.67
C ILE A 189 1.78 -9.08 0.21
N VAL A 190 2.69 -8.19 -0.17
CA VAL A 190 3.93 -7.88 0.58
C VAL A 190 3.86 -6.55 1.30
N HIS A 191 2.96 -5.67 0.87
CA HIS A 191 2.72 -4.38 1.50
C HIS A 191 1.29 -3.89 1.22
N THR A 192 0.70 -3.24 2.22
CA THR A 192 -0.52 -2.44 2.03
C THR A 192 -0.35 -1.07 2.69
N HIS A 193 -0.93 -0.07 2.06
CA HIS A 193 -1.06 1.27 2.62
C HIS A 193 -2.51 1.73 2.47
N THR A 194 -3.13 2.03 3.59
CA THR A 194 -4.49 2.55 3.65
C THR A 194 -4.46 3.95 4.27
N SER A 195 -5.09 4.91 3.62
CA SER A 195 -5.23 6.27 4.13
C SER A 195 -6.69 6.72 4.07
N PRO A 196 -7.17 7.52 5.03
CA PRO A 196 -8.52 8.08 5.01
C PRO A 196 -8.66 9.17 3.95
N ASP A 197 -9.88 9.38 3.43
CA ASP A 197 -10.19 10.51 2.54
C ASP A 197 -10.21 11.83 3.30
N HIS A 198 -10.58 11.77 4.58
CA HIS A 198 -10.68 12.93 5.47
C HIS A 198 -9.68 12.76 6.63
N PRO A 199 -8.39 13.08 6.42
CA PRO A 199 -7.41 13.04 7.51
C PRO A 199 -7.75 14.09 8.56
N SER A 200 -7.45 13.80 9.83
CA SER A 200 -7.61 14.79 10.89
C SER A 200 -6.76 16.03 10.58
N PRO A 201 -7.30 17.26 10.75
CA PRO A 201 -6.54 18.50 10.53
C PRO A 201 -5.23 18.57 11.34
N SER A 202 -5.16 17.90 12.50
CA SER A 202 -3.95 17.81 13.31
C SER A 202 -2.82 17.00 12.64
N ASN A 203 -3.14 16.17 11.66
CA ASN A 203 -2.18 15.34 10.93
C ASN A 203 -1.72 15.96 9.61
N LEU A 204 -2.20 17.17 9.32
CA LEU A 204 -1.84 17.92 8.11
C LEU A 204 -0.89 19.07 8.45
N LEU A 205 0.02 19.36 7.54
CA LEU A 205 0.78 20.60 7.60
C LEU A 205 -0.17 21.79 7.50
N PRO A 206 0.14 22.94 8.11
CA PRO A 206 -0.72 24.13 8.01
C PRO A 206 -1.08 24.52 6.57
N SER A 207 -0.15 24.34 5.63
CA SER A 207 -0.34 24.61 4.19
C SER A 207 -1.23 23.62 3.46
N GLU A 208 -1.49 22.45 4.05
CA GLU A 208 -2.34 21.37 3.46
C GLU A 208 -3.78 21.42 4.03
N ARG A 209 -4.02 22.24 5.04
CA ARG A 209 -5.36 22.40 5.62
C ARG A 209 -6.19 23.25 4.68
N THR A 210 -7.22 22.65 4.06
CA THR A 210 -8.20 23.40 3.30
C THR A 210 -8.95 24.33 4.25
N THR A 211 -8.96 25.62 3.94
CA THR A 211 -9.87 26.56 4.60
C THR A 211 -11.28 26.26 4.14
N ASP A 212 -12.28 26.42 5.01
CA ASP A 212 -13.71 26.21 4.67
C ASP A 212 -14.16 26.99 3.43
N ALA A 213 -13.48 28.09 3.10
CA ALA A 213 -13.69 28.88 1.90
C ALA A 213 -13.30 28.18 0.58
N GLU A 214 -12.36 27.23 0.62
CA GLU A 214 -11.93 26.46 -0.57
C GLU A 214 -12.82 25.23 -0.79
N ALA A 215 -13.34 24.63 0.28
CA ALA A 215 -14.27 23.49 0.22
C ALA A 215 -15.63 23.88 -0.37
N THR A 216 -16.01 25.17 -0.33
CA THR A 216 -17.27 25.70 -0.87
C THR A 216 -17.14 26.28 -2.27
N ARG A 217 -15.95 26.28 -2.88
CA ARG A 217 -15.75 26.81 -4.23
C ARG A 217 -16.30 25.82 -5.27
N PRO A 218 -17.29 26.22 -6.08
CA PRO A 218 -17.74 25.37 -7.18
C PRO A 218 -16.58 25.11 -8.15
N PRO A 219 -16.51 23.91 -8.78
CA PRO A 219 -15.48 23.60 -9.75
C PRO A 219 -15.49 24.66 -10.86
N ALA A 220 -14.29 25.15 -11.22
CA ALA A 220 -14.15 26.09 -12.34
C ALA A 220 -14.73 25.44 -13.59
N LYS A 221 -15.67 26.11 -14.25
CA LYS A 221 -16.19 25.68 -15.55
C LYS A 221 -15.05 25.63 -16.56
N PRO A 222 -15.00 24.55 -17.40
CA PRO A 222 -14.02 24.43 -18.49
C PRO A 222 -14.18 25.54 -19.53
#